data_323d7f66e74b33002d210225fe10faff
#
_entry.id   323d7f66e74b33002d210225fe10faff
#
_cell.length_a   1.000
_cell.length_b   1.000
_cell.length_c   1.000
_cell.angle_alpha   90.00
_cell.angle_beta   90.00
_cell.angle_gamma   90.00
#
_symmetry.space_group_name_H-M   'P 1'
#
loop_
_entity.id
_entity.type
_entity.pdbx_description
1 polymer ?
#
loop_
_entity_poly.entity_id
_entity_poly.type
_entity_poly.pdbx_seq_one_letter_code
_entity_poly.pdbx_strand_id
1 'polypeptide(L)'
;MSILEFKNMSAVQRREKMEALLEEFSLTHIRKNKGNQLSGGERRRCEIARALAANPKFILLDEPFAGVDPIAVQDIQHIVMGLKNKNIGVLITDHNVHETLSITNRAYLLIEGAVFCHGTPQELAANEQVREKYLGDSFELR
;
A
#
# COMPACT_ATOMS: atom_id res chain seq x y z
N MET A 1 -16.53 -1.03 -10.80
CA MET A 1 -17.69 -1.95 -10.97
C MET A 1 -17.27 -3.32 -11.51
N SER A 2 -16.46 -3.41 -12.57
CA SER A 2 -16.12 -4.68 -13.24
C SER A 2 -15.69 -5.83 -12.33
N ILE A 3 -14.84 -5.59 -11.34
CA ILE A 3 -14.41 -6.67 -10.42
C ILE A 3 -15.55 -7.23 -9.56
N LEU A 4 -16.58 -6.43 -9.28
CA LEU A 4 -17.75 -6.86 -8.52
C LEU A 4 -18.74 -7.68 -9.37
N GLU A 5 -18.65 -7.60 -10.70
CA GLU A 5 -19.50 -8.36 -11.62
C GLU A 5 -19.17 -9.85 -11.63
N PHE A 6 -17.93 -10.21 -11.28
CA PHE A 6 -17.49 -11.59 -11.12
C PHE A 6 -17.87 -12.22 -9.77
N LYS A 7 -18.53 -11.47 -8.88
CA LYS A 7 -19.01 -11.96 -7.59
C LYS A 7 -20.51 -12.26 -7.67
N ASN A 8 -20.97 -13.31 -6.98
CA ASN A 8 -22.38 -13.65 -6.82
C ASN A 8 -23.09 -12.62 -5.94
N MET A 9 -23.26 -11.40 -6.46
CA MET A 9 -23.87 -10.26 -5.77
C MET A 9 -24.97 -9.66 -6.64
N SER A 10 -26.06 -9.23 -6.02
CA SER A 10 -27.10 -8.46 -6.70
C SER A 10 -26.57 -7.08 -7.15
N ALA A 11 -27.25 -6.45 -8.09
CA ALA A 11 -26.90 -5.11 -8.56
C ALA A 11 -26.89 -4.07 -7.40
N VAL A 12 -27.82 -4.23 -6.45
CA VAL A 12 -27.92 -3.36 -5.25
C VAL A 12 -26.68 -3.57 -4.37
N GLN A 13 -26.36 -4.80 -4.01
CA GLN A 13 -25.17 -5.13 -3.19
C GLN A 13 -23.88 -4.66 -3.82
N ARG A 14 -23.73 -4.79 -5.14
CA ARG A 14 -22.54 -4.27 -5.85
C ARG A 14 -22.41 -2.75 -5.72
N ARG A 15 -23.55 -2.05 -5.83
CA ARG A 15 -23.58 -0.59 -5.72
C ARG A 15 -23.25 -0.14 -4.30
N GLU A 16 -23.86 -0.75 -3.29
CA GLU A 16 -23.58 -0.46 -1.87
C GLU A 16 -22.11 -0.67 -1.54
N LYS A 17 -21.53 -1.79 -1.97
CA LYS A 17 -20.11 -2.07 -1.75
C LYS A 17 -19.21 -1.07 -2.46
N MET A 18 -19.54 -0.67 -3.67
CA MET A 18 -18.79 0.35 -4.41
C MET A 18 -18.84 1.70 -3.67
N GLU A 19 -20.02 2.14 -3.21
CA GLU A 19 -20.15 3.39 -2.46
C GLU A 19 -19.35 3.35 -1.16
N ALA A 20 -19.43 2.25 -0.41
CA ALA A 20 -18.66 2.08 0.83
C ALA A 20 -17.15 2.18 0.58
N LEU A 21 -16.63 1.57 -0.50
CA LEU A 21 -15.22 1.68 -0.86
C LEU A 21 -14.84 3.09 -1.31
N LEU A 22 -15.70 3.78 -2.08
CA LEU A 22 -15.44 5.16 -2.50
C LEU A 22 -15.36 6.10 -1.29
N GLU A 23 -16.21 5.90 -0.29
CA GLU A 23 -16.21 6.66 0.95
C GLU A 23 -14.96 6.34 1.80
N GLU A 24 -14.70 5.06 2.06
CA GLU A 24 -13.56 4.60 2.86
C GLU A 24 -12.21 5.11 2.32
N PHE A 25 -12.06 5.18 0.99
CA PHE A 25 -10.82 5.61 0.33
C PHE A 25 -10.82 7.09 -0.09
N SER A 26 -11.80 7.88 0.36
CA SER A 26 -11.93 9.30 0.02
C SER A 26 -11.93 9.57 -1.49
N LEU A 27 -12.67 8.75 -2.25
CA LEU A 27 -12.75 8.80 -3.72
C LEU A 27 -14.11 9.29 -4.23
N THR A 28 -15.02 9.67 -3.34
CA THR A 28 -16.41 10.05 -3.70
C THR A 28 -16.46 11.22 -4.66
N HIS A 29 -15.56 12.21 -4.45
CA HIS A 29 -15.48 13.44 -5.26
C HIS A 29 -15.06 13.20 -6.71
N ILE A 30 -14.31 12.11 -6.96
CA ILE A 30 -13.77 11.76 -8.30
C ILE A 30 -14.51 10.58 -8.94
N ARG A 31 -15.62 10.13 -8.38
CA ARG A 31 -16.36 8.93 -8.85
C ARG A 31 -16.72 8.92 -10.33
N LYS A 32 -16.84 10.08 -10.97
CA LYS A 32 -17.19 10.25 -12.39
C LYS A 32 -15.97 10.54 -13.26
N ASN A 33 -14.81 10.72 -12.67
CA ASN A 33 -13.58 11.01 -13.39
C ASN A 33 -13.08 9.77 -14.14
N LYS A 34 -12.41 10.00 -15.25
CA LYS A 34 -11.69 8.94 -15.96
C LYS A 34 -10.35 8.69 -15.25
N GLY A 35 -9.84 7.47 -15.32
CA GLY A 35 -8.58 7.09 -14.65
C GLY A 35 -7.35 7.93 -15.02
N ASN A 36 -7.33 8.49 -16.24
CA ASN A 36 -6.26 9.38 -16.69
C ASN A 36 -6.35 10.81 -16.13
N GLN A 37 -7.42 11.15 -15.43
CA GLN A 37 -7.64 12.46 -14.78
C GLN A 37 -7.31 12.43 -13.29
N LEU A 38 -6.94 11.25 -12.75
CA LEU A 38 -6.64 11.07 -11.35
C LEU A 38 -5.20 11.50 -11.06
N SER A 39 -4.98 12.16 -9.93
CA SER A 39 -3.65 12.37 -9.36
C SER A 39 -2.97 11.04 -9.02
N GLY A 40 -1.67 11.03 -8.76
CA GLY A 40 -0.93 9.83 -8.36
C GLY A 40 -1.53 9.18 -7.12
N GLY A 41 -1.81 9.94 -6.07
CA GLY A 41 -2.42 9.46 -4.84
C GLY A 41 -3.84 8.94 -5.02
N GLU A 42 -4.69 9.65 -5.76
CA GLU A 42 -6.06 9.20 -6.06
C GLU A 42 -6.06 7.89 -6.86
N ARG A 43 -5.17 7.78 -7.83
CA ARG A 43 -5.00 6.57 -8.62
C ARG A 43 -4.61 5.39 -7.73
N ARG A 44 -3.63 5.57 -6.85
CA ARG A 44 -3.16 4.52 -5.94
C ARG A 44 -4.25 4.09 -4.96
N ARG A 45 -4.98 5.03 -4.36
CA ARG A 45 -6.13 4.72 -3.51
C ARG A 45 -7.21 3.95 -4.28
N CYS A 46 -7.49 4.32 -5.53
CA CYS A 46 -8.45 3.63 -6.38
C CYS A 46 -8.00 2.19 -6.72
N GLU A 47 -6.71 1.96 -6.97
CA GLU A 47 -6.14 0.63 -7.21
C GLU A 47 -6.29 -0.28 -5.99
N ILE A 48 -5.98 0.22 -4.79
CA ILE A 48 -6.14 -0.52 -3.55
C ILE A 48 -7.62 -0.82 -3.28
N ALA A 49 -8.51 0.17 -3.40
CA ALA A 49 -9.96 0.00 -3.25
C ALA A 49 -10.52 -1.07 -4.21
N ARG A 50 -10.04 -1.07 -5.46
CA ARG A 50 -10.40 -2.07 -6.46
C ARG A 50 -9.95 -3.48 -6.06
N ALA A 51 -8.74 -3.63 -5.53
CA ALA A 51 -8.25 -4.91 -5.04
C ALA A 51 -9.10 -5.42 -3.85
N LEU A 52 -9.46 -4.53 -2.92
CA LEU A 52 -10.29 -4.85 -1.76
C LEU A 52 -11.74 -5.23 -2.12
N ALA A 53 -12.24 -4.78 -3.24
CA ALA A 53 -13.56 -5.19 -3.73
C ALA A 53 -13.68 -6.71 -3.89
N ALA A 54 -12.57 -7.41 -4.11
CA ALA A 54 -12.51 -8.86 -4.20
C ALA A 54 -12.58 -9.60 -2.84
N ASN A 55 -12.55 -8.89 -1.70
CA ASN A 55 -12.40 -9.46 -0.35
C ASN A 55 -11.18 -10.38 -0.23
N PRO A 56 -9.97 -9.90 -0.54
CA PRO A 56 -8.78 -10.72 -0.48
C PRO A 56 -8.37 -10.97 0.98
N LYS A 57 -7.70 -12.11 1.23
CA LYS A 57 -6.99 -12.34 2.50
C LYS A 57 -5.58 -11.74 2.47
N PHE A 58 -5.06 -11.45 1.29
CA PHE A 58 -3.70 -10.96 1.07
C PHE A 58 -3.67 -9.99 -0.11
N ILE A 59 -2.90 -8.91 0.02
CA ILE A 59 -2.67 -7.91 -1.04
C ILE A 59 -1.17 -7.76 -1.29
N LEU A 60 -0.80 -7.67 -2.57
CA LEU A 60 0.54 -7.31 -3.00
C LEU A 60 0.50 -5.87 -3.55
N LEU A 61 1.37 -5.02 -3.02
CA LEU A 61 1.53 -3.64 -3.44
C LEU A 61 2.94 -3.47 -4.01
N ASP A 62 3.01 -3.22 -5.30
CA ASP A 62 4.28 -3.01 -6.00
C ASP A 62 4.51 -1.51 -6.15
N GLU A 63 5.60 -1.02 -5.55
CA GLU A 63 6.00 0.38 -5.50
C GLU A 63 4.85 1.36 -5.15
N PRO A 64 4.12 1.17 -4.03
CA PRO A 64 2.95 1.97 -3.73
C PRO A 64 3.25 3.46 -3.52
N PHE A 65 4.48 3.83 -3.22
CA PHE A 65 4.91 5.21 -2.97
C PHE A 65 5.56 5.89 -4.17
N ALA A 66 5.80 5.15 -5.27
CA ALA A 66 6.46 5.71 -6.45
C ALA A 66 5.59 6.78 -7.13
N GLY A 67 6.19 7.95 -7.37
CA GLY A 67 5.53 9.06 -8.08
C GLY A 67 4.33 9.67 -7.34
N VAL A 68 4.28 9.50 -6.02
CA VAL A 68 3.22 10.03 -5.15
C VAL A 68 3.78 11.19 -4.32
N ASP A 69 2.98 12.24 -4.13
CA ASP A 69 3.38 13.36 -3.27
C ASP A 69 3.39 12.96 -1.78
N PRO A 70 4.17 13.67 -0.93
CA PRO A 70 4.36 13.29 0.47
C PRO A 70 3.06 13.20 1.30
N ILE A 71 2.06 14.02 0.99
CA ILE A 71 0.77 13.99 1.72
C ILE A 71 0.02 12.71 1.35
N ALA A 72 -0.02 12.39 0.06
CA ALA A 72 -0.68 11.17 -0.41
C ALA A 72 0.07 9.90 0.01
N VAL A 73 1.39 9.94 0.23
CA VAL A 73 2.15 8.83 0.84
C VAL A 73 1.61 8.54 2.24
N GLN A 74 1.40 9.54 3.08
CA GLN A 74 0.83 9.35 4.42
C GLN A 74 -0.58 8.74 4.36
N ASP A 75 -1.42 9.17 3.42
CA ASP A 75 -2.74 8.58 3.21
C ASP A 75 -2.64 7.08 2.87
N ILE A 76 -1.72 6.72 1.98
CA ILE A 76 -1.49 5.32 1.60
C ILE A 76 -0.97 4.50 2.79
N GLN A 77 -0.07 5.04 3.60
CA GLN A 77 0.43 4.41 4.82
C GLN A 77 -0.71 4.13 5.80
N HIS A 78 -1.59 5.11 6.05
CA HIS A 78 -2.76 4.94 6.91
C HIS A 78 -3.71 3.84 6.38
N ILE A 79 -3.93 3.80 5.07
CA ILE A 79 -4.72 2.75 4.43
C ILE A 79 -4.09 1.38 4.69
N VAL A 80 -2.80 1.22 4.42
CA VAL A 80 -2.07 -0.05 4.59
C VAL A 80 -2.12 -0.52 6.05
N MET A 81 -1.89 0.38 7.00
CA MET A 81 -2.03 0.07 8.43
C MET A 81 -3.46 -0.36 8.79
N GLY A 82 -4.47 0.28 8.19
CA GLY A 82 -5.89 -0.08 8.35
C GLY A 82 -6.23 -1.49 7.85
N LEU A 83 -5.54 -1.99 6.81
CA LEU A 83 -5.74 -3.34 6.29
C LEU A 83 -5.38 -4.43 7.32
N LYS A 84 -4.37 -4.18 8.15
CA LYS A 84 -3.99 -5.07 9.24
C LYS A 84 -5.15 -5.27 10.22
N ASN A 85 -5.88 -4.20 10.55
CA ASN A 85 -7.03 -4.28 11.44
C ASN A 85 -8.21 -5.09 10.83
N LYS A 86 -8.20 -5.26 9.52
CA LYS A 86 -9.15 -6.09 8.77
C LYS A 86 -8.67 -7.53 8.57
N ASN A 87 -7.57 -7.94 9.23
CA ASN A 87 -6.91 -9.25 9.06
C ASN A 87 -6.52 -9.54 7.59
N ILE A 88 -6.11 -8.50 6.85
CA ILE A 88 -5.60 -8.63 5.49
C ILE A 88 -4.08 -8.56 5.56
N GLY A 89 -3.39 -9.60 5.09
CA GLY A 89 -1.94 -9.59 4.94
C GLY A 89 -1.53 -8.65 3.79
N VAL A 90 -0.43 -7.92 3.97
CA VAL A 90 0.10 -7.02 2.95
C VAL A 90 1.57 -7.33 2.70
N LEU A 91 1.92 -7.55 1.43
CA LEU A 91 3.29 -7.57 0.95
C LEU A 91 3.55 -6.31 0.14
N ILE A 92 4.60 -5.58 0.48
CA ILE A 92 5.01 -4.35 -0.19
C ILE A 92 6.38 -4.55 -0.79
N THR A 93 6.57 -4.16 -2.05
CA THR A 93 7.87 -3.92 -2.65
C THR A 93 8.01 -2.42 -2.91
N ASP A 94 9.06 -1.79 -2.41
CA ASP A 94 9.33 -0.37 -2.66
C ASP A 94 10.82 -0.07 -2.41
N HIS A 95 11.32 0.93 -3.10
CA HIS A 95 12.67 1.45 -2.90
C HIS A 95 12.70 2.62 -1.88
N ASN A 96 11.55 3.18 -1.50
CA ASN A 96 11.41 4.15 -0.43
C ASN A 96 11.48 3.48 0.94
N VAL A 97 12.69 3.24 1.41
CA VAL A 97 12.97 2.45 2.61
C VAL A 97 12.30 3.03 3.84
N HIS A 98 12.41 4.34 4.02
CA HIS A 98 11.88 5.06 5.18
C HIS A 98 10.36 4.86 5.29
N GLU A 99 9.65 5.10 4.19
CA GLU A 99 8.19 4.99 4.13
C GLU A 99 7.72 3.54 4.32
N THR A 100 8.49 2.59 3.79
CA THR A 100 8.16 1.17 3.89
C THR A 100 8.43 0.61 5.28
N LEU A 101 9.59 0.90 5.87
CA LEU A 101 9.95 0.40 7.21
C LEU A 101 9.03 0.96 8.31
N SER A 102 8.51 2.18 8.13
CA SER A 102 7.62 2.81 9.13
C SER A 102 6.28 2.07 9.32
N ILE A 103 5.83 1.30 8.31
CA ILE A 103 4.52 0.63 8.33
C ILE A 103 4.60 -0.90 8.30
N THR A 104 5.78 -1.47 8.13
CA THR A 104 5.97 -2.92 8.04
C THR A 104 6.27 -3.55 9.39
N ASN A 105 5.92 -4.83 9.57
CA ASN A 105 6.29 -5.60 10.75
C ASN A 105 7.61 -6.35 10.54
N ARG A 106 7.92 -6.66 9.28
CA ARG A 106 9.13 -7.37 8.86
C ARG A 106 9.49 -6.95 7.45
N ALA A 107 10.77 -6.78 7.19
CA ALA A 107 11.26 -6.47 5.86
C ALA A 107 12.39 -7.43 5.44
N TYR A 108 12.57 -7.54 4.13
CA TYR A 108 13.61 -8.30 3.46
C TYR A 108 14.33 -7.34 2.52
N LEU A 109 15.64 -7.18 2.71
CA LEU A 109 16.48 -6.38 1.83
C LEU A 109 17.04 -7.27 0.72
N LEU A 110 16.76 -6.91 -0.51
CA LEU A 110 17.27 -7.62 -1.69
C LEU A 110 18.40 -6.80 -2.32
N ILE A 111 19.54 -7.44 -2.54
CA ILE A 111 20.69 -6.87 -3.25
C ILE A 111 21.11 -7.89 -4.31
N GLU A 112 21.26 -7.44 -5.56
CA GLU A 112 21.65 -8.27 -6.69
C GLU A 112 20.84 -9.56 -6.84
N GLY A 113 19.51 -9.47 -6.58
CA GLY A 113 18.58 -10.59 -6.72
C GLY A 113 18.60 -11.61 -5.57
N ALA A 114 19.39 -11.37 -4.52
CA ALA A 114 19.47 -12.23 -3.34
C ALA A 114 18.98 -11.50 -2.08
N VAL A 115 18.42 -12.27 -1.12
CA VAL A 115 18.08 -11.71 0.20
C VAL A 115 19.39 -11.47 0.98
N PHE A 116 19.76 -10.22 1.14
CA PHE A 116 20.92 -9.80 1.89
C PHE A 116 20.71 -9.87 3.40
N CYS A 117 19.58 -9.34 3.87
CA CYS A 117 19.21 -9.29 5.28
C CYS A 117 17.70 -9.26 5.42
N HIS A 118 17.18 -9.70 6.56
CA HIS A 118 15.77 -9.57 6.91
C HIS A 118 15.60 -9.41 8.43
N GLY A 119 14.52 -8.78 8.85
CA GLY A 119 14.22 -8.57 10.26
C GLY A 119 13.09 -7.60 10.47
N THR A 120 12.86 -7.21 11.71
CA THR A 120 12.01 -6.08 12.05
C THR A 120 12.68 -4.77 11.60
N PRO A 121 11.91 -3.69 11.38
CA PRO A 121 12.47 -2.38 11.06
C PRO A 121 13.57 -1.93 12.03
N GLN A 122 13.40 -2.19 13.33
CA GLN A 122 14.35 -1.84 14.38
C GLN A 122 15.66 -2.63 14.25
N GLU A 123 15.57 -3.95 14.02
CA GLU A 123 16.73 -4.81 13.80
C GLU A 123 17.53 -4.38 12.57
N LEU A 124 16.82 -4.05 11.47
CA LEU A 124 17.47 -3.58 10.24
C LEU A 124 18.12 -2.21 10.41
N ALA A 125 17.46 -1.28 11.08
CA ALA A 125 17.99 0.06 11.34
C ALA A 125 19.23 0.03 12.27
N ALA A 126 19.32 -0.96 13.16
CA ALA A 126 20.46 -1.15 14.07
C ALA A 126 21.64 -1.91 13.43
N ASN A 127 21.43 -2.53 12.27
CA ASN A 127 22.46 -3.35 11.61
C ASN A 127 23.45 -2.47 10.86
N GLU A 128 24.73 -2.50 11.25
CA GLU A 128 25.80 -1.69 10.65
C GLU A 128 25.95 -1.94 9.14
N GLN A 129 25.91 -3.20 8.70
CA GLN A 129 26.03 -3.54 7.27
C GLN A 129 24.84 -3.04 6.44
N VAL A 130 23.65 -3.02 7.04
CA VAL A 130 22.44 -2.49 6.40
C VAL A 130 22.53 -0.96 6.29
N ARG A 131 23.04 -0.29 7.34
CA ARG A 131 23.27 1.16 7.32
C ARG A 131 24.31 1.54 6.28
N GLU A 132 25.45 0.91 6.28
CA GLU A 132 26.55 1.20 5.35
C GLU A 132 26.15 0.99 3.87
N LYS A 133 25.45 -0.11 3.57
CA LYS A 133 25.16 -0.50 2.17
C LYS A 133 23.84 0.02 1.63
N TYR A 134 22.89 0.37 2.50
CA TYR A 134 21.52 0.63 2.04
C TYR A 134 20.84 1.85 2.67
N LEU A 135 20.93 2.04 3.97
CA LEU A 135 20.20 3.10 4.67
C LEU A 135 20.93 4.44 4.71
N GLY A 136 22.27 4.38 4.76
CA GLY A 136 23.12 5.54 5.06
C GLY A 136 23.21 5.85 6.57
N ASP A 137 24.27 6.58 6.96
CA ASP A 137 24.56 6.86 8.38
C ASP A 137 23.54 7.75 9.07
N SER A 138 22.87 8.61 8.29
CA SER A 138 21.85 9.55 8.80
C SER A 138 20.45 8.98 8.90
N PHE A 139 20.26 7.68 8.61
CA PHE A 139 18.95 7.06 8.66
C PHE A 139 18.43 6.95 10.10
N GLU A 140 17.22 7.50 10.32
CA GLU A 140 16.48 7.35 11.58
C GLU A 140 15.09 6.77 11.28
N LEU A 141 14.71 5.77 12.07
CA LEU A 141 13.37 5.20 12.04
C LEU A 141 12.43 6.16 12.78
N ARG A 142 11.45 6.72 12.08
CA ARG A 142 10.43 7.59 12.67
C ARG A 142 9.22 6.81 13.14
#